data_bb089f8fd06c9b65d25ba9701d2e3381
#
_entry.id   bb089f8fd06c9b65d25ba9701d2e3381
#
_cell.length_a   1.000
_cell.length_b   1.000
_cell.length_c   1.000
_cell.angle_alpha   90.00
_cell.angle_beta   90.00
_cell.angle_gamma   90.00
#
_symmetry.space_group_name_H-M   'P 1'
#
loop_
_entity.id
_entity.type
_entity.pdbx_description
1 polymer ?
#
loop_
_entity_poly.entity_id
_entity_poly.type
_entity_poly.pdbx_seq_one_letter_code
_entity_poly.pdbx_strand_id
1 'polypeptide(L)'
;MEPATEIEGNSNPGSSRPRMFGSTVGSGCLSWQWVTQRLSRARTYWIVTTRSAGQTHSRPVWGVWLDGTLYFGTGSLAAQNLTARPAITAHLESGSEVVILEGVAELVSDRAVVERMVSLYNEKYHWNLDPKQLPGPFYAVRPKKAFGWSFEESEVTPESTAFGNATRWRFR
;
A
#
# COMPACT_ATOMS: atom_id res chain seq x y z
N MET A 1 9.95 -33.15 -22.49
CA MET A 1 10.54 -32.25 -21.47
C MET A 1 10.19 -30.83 -21.92
N GLU A 2 9.00 -30.35 -21.52
CA GLU A 2 8.56 -28.99 -21.81
C GLU A 2 9.23 -28.01 -20.88
N PRO A 3 9.67 -26.83 -21.35
CA PRO A 3 10.25 -25.82 -20.48
C PRO A 3 9.15 -25.18 -19.63
N ALA A 4 9.45 -25.06 -18.34
CA ALA A 4 8.65 -24.36 -17.36
C ALA A 4 8.35 -22.94 -17.86
N THR A 5 7.08 -22.56 -17.84
CA THR A 5 6.60 -21.22 -18.12
C THR A 5 7.17 -20.28 -17.07
N GLU A 6 8.07 -19.40 -17.48
CA GLU A 6 8.54 -18.28 -16.66
C GLU A 6 7.32 -17.46 -16.26
N ILE A 7 7.12 -17.33 -14.93
CA ILE A 7 6.17 -16.40 -14.36
C ILE A 7 6.66 -15.00 -14.72
N GLU A 8 5.96 -14.35 -15.62
CA GLU A 8 6.27 -12.98 -16.05
C GLU A 8 6.43 -12.05 -14.87
N GLY A 9 7.63 -11.56 -14.77
CA GLY A 9 8.17 -10.82 -13.67
C GLY A 9 7.43 -9.53 -13.38
N ASN A 10 7.45 -9.24 -12.12
CA ASN A 10 7.22 -7.98 -11.43
C ASN A 10 7.96 -6.83 -12.15
N SER A 11 7.39 -6.33 -13.25
CA SER A 11 7.94 -5.18 -13.96
C SER A 11 7.84 -3.97 -13.05
N ASN A 12 8.98 -3.36 -12.73
CA ASN A 12 9.02 -2.13 -11.95
C ASN A 12 8.05 -1.10 -12.55
N PRO A 13 7.17 -0.49 -11.73
CA PRO A 13 6.25 0.53 -12.22
C PRO A 13 6.99 1.74 -12.77
N GLY A 14 6.43 2.39 -13.78
CA GLY A 14 6.97 3.64 -14.31
C GLY A 14 7.02 4.73 -13.24
N SER A 15 8.20 5.31 -13.00
CA SER A 15 8.41 6.37 -12.02
C SER A 15 8.49 7.75 -12.68
N SER A 16 8.03 8.78 -11.96
CA SER A 16 8.13 10.19 -12.37
C SER A 16 8.12 11.08 -11.14
N ARG A 17 8.59 12.32 -11.28
CA ARG A 17 8.48 13.32 -10.23
C ARG A 17 7.08 13.93 -10.20
N PRO A 18 6.39 13.93 -9.06
CA PRO A 18 5.18 14.71 -8.88
C PRO A 18 5.53 16.21 -8.76
N ARG A 19 4.59 17.08 -9.07
CA ARG A 19 4.69 18.49 -8.64
C ARG A 19 4.41 18.53 -7.14
N MET A 20 5.40 18.96 -6.37
CA MET A 20 5.29 19.17 -4.92
C MET A 20 5.46 20.66 -4.62
N PHE A 21 4.94 21.10 -3.48
CA PHE A 21 5.21 22.43 -2.96
C PHE A 21 6.71 22.54 -2.65
N GLY A 22 7.39 23.52 -3.23
CA GLY A 22 8.83 23.67 -3.12
C GLY A 22 9.61 23.11 -4.32
N SER A 23 10.89 22.90 -4.15
CA SER A 23 11.91 22.72 -5.16
C SER A 23 11.66 21.68 -6.27
N THR A 24 12.10 22.04 -7.47
CA THR A 24 12.25 21.14 -8.63
C THR A 24 13.63 20.47 -8.70
N VAL A 25 14.58 20.88 -7.85
CA VAL A 25 15.94 20.33 -7.79
C VAL A 25 16.00 19.23 -6.76
N GLY A 26 16.35 18.02 -7.14
CA GLY A 26 16.34 16.89 -6.23
C GLY A 26 17.30 15.77 -6.59
N SER A 27 17.52 14.89 -5.64
CA SER A 27 18.49 13.79 -5.62
C SER A 27 18.12 12.56 -6.48
N GLY A 28 17.09 12.63 -7.30
CA GLY A 28 16.61 11.50 -8.10
C GLY A 28 15.31 10.89 -7.55
N CYS A 29 14.71 9.99 -8.31
CA CYS A 29 13.53 9.25 -7.88
C CYS A 29 13.92 8.10 -6.93
N LEU A 30 13.07 7.82 -5.95
CA LEU A 30 13.17 6.63 -5.12
C LEU A 30 12.93 5.37 -5.96
N SER A 31 13.56 4.26 -5.61
CA SER A 31 13.28 2.97 -6.25
C SER A 31 11.96 2.38 -5.74
N TRP A 32 11.29 1.56 -6.56
CA TRP A 32 10.12 0.83 -6.09
C TRP A 32 10.45 -0.16 -4.96
N GLN A 33 11.66 -0.70 -4.95
CA GLN A 33 12.15 -1.54 -3.87
C GLN A 33 12.16 -0.81 -2.52
N TRP A 34 12.48 0.50 -2.49
CA TRP A 34 12.41 1.32 -1.29
C TRP A 34 10.99 1.32 -0.69
N VAL A 35 9.96 1.42 -1.54
CA VAL A 35 8.54 1.37 -1.14
C VAL A 35 8.16 -0.01 -0.62
N THR A 36 8.48 -1.07 -1.39
CA THR A 36 8.08 -2.44 -1.03
C THR A 36 8.69 -2.91 0.29
N GLN A 37 9.94 -2.51 0.57
CA GLN A 37 10.58 -2.80 1.86
C GLN A 37 9.83 -2.17 3.04
N ARG A 38 9.35 -0.94 2.89
CA ARG A 38 8.57 -0.26 3.94
C ARG A 38 7.20 -0.87 4.12
N LEU A 39 6.52 -1.15 3.02
CA LEU A 39 5.24 -1.85 3.05
C LEU A 39 5.35 -3.23 3.72
N SER A 40 6.38 -4.01 3.41
CA SER A 40 6.56 -5.34 4.02
C SER A 40 6.82 -5.29 5.52
N ARG A 41 7.57 -4.28 5.99
CA ARG A 41 7.93 -4.11 7.41
C ARG A 41 6.84 -3.46 8.26
N ALA A 42 5.98 -2.64 7.64
CA ALA A 42 4.94 -1.90 8.34
C ALA A 42 3.97 -2.84 9.06
N ARG A 43 3.68 -2.59 10.32
CA ARG A 43 2.68 -3.34 11.10
C ARG A 43 1.29 -2.74 10.97
N THR A 44 1.21 -1.45 10.77
CA THR A 44 -0.02 -0.68 10.65
C THR A 44 -0.07 0.02 9.31
N TYR A 45 -1.24 0.02 8.70
CA TYR A 45 -1.53 0.77 7.48
C TYR A 45 -2.76 1.62 7.76
N TRP A 46 -2.71 2.89 7.42
CA TRP A 46 -3.88 3.73 7.42
C TRP A 46 -4.63 3.57 6.12
N ILE A 47 -5.93 3.35 6.21
CA ILE A 47 -6.80 3.31 5.03
C ILE A 47 -7.77 4.49 5.06
N VAL A 48 -7.99 5.09 3.90
CA VAL A 48 -8.98 6.14 3.69
C VAL A 48 -10.01 5.65 2.70
N THR A 49 -11.26 5.58 3.14
CA THR A 49 -12.42 5.15 2.37
C THR A 49 -13.42 6.29 2.25
N THR A 50 -14.35 6.23 1.31
CA THR A 50 -15.33 7.28 1.08
C THR A 50 -16.75 6.77 1.32
N ARG A 51 -17.51 7.45 2.18
CA ARG A 51 -18.92 7.20 2.43
C ARG A 51 -19.77 7.50 1.19
N SER A 52 -20.98 6.94 1.12
CA SER A 52 -21.92 7.21 0.01
C SER A 52 -22.19 8.70 -0.19
N ALA A 53 -22.26 9.48 0.89
CA ALA A 53 -22.43 10.93 0.87
C ALA A 53 -21.15 11.74 0.55
N GLY A 54 -20.01 11.06 0.29
CA GLY A 54 -18.77 11.72 -0.12
C GLY A 54 -17.79 12.03 1.00
N GLN A 55 -18.17 11.92 2.29
CA GLN A 55 -17.25 12.15 3.39
C GLN A 55 -16.19 11.04 3.45
N THR A 56 -14.96 11.42 3.76
CA THR A 56 -13.87 10.49 3.98
C THR A 56 -13.95 9.85 5.37
N HIS A 57 -13.47 8.62 5.47
CA HIS A 57 -13.32 7.88 6.71
C HIS A 57 -11.94 7.24 6.73
N SER A 58 -11.11 7.65 7.68
CA SER A 58 -9.76 7.13 7.88
C SER A 58 -9.68 6.26 9.12
N ARG A 59 -8.92 5.18 9.05
CA ARG A 59 -8.62 4.31 10.20
C ARG A 59 -7.36 3.49 9.98
N PRO A 60 -6.67 3.09 11.07
CA PRO A 60 -5.59 2.12 10.98
C PRO A 60 -6.15 0.70 10.81
N VAL A 61 -5.42 -0.13 10.08
CA VAL A 61 -5.68 -1.56 9.93
C VAL A 61 -4.37 -2.33 10.01
N TRP A 62 -4.44 -3.59 10.40
CA TRP A 62 -3.36 -4.53 10.21
C TRP A 62 -3.42 -5.10 8.80
N GLY A 63 -2.25 -5.39 8.23
CA GLY A 63 -2.18 -5.86 6.85
C GLY A 63 -0.86 -6.52 6.52
N VAL A 64 -0.82 -7.19 5.39
CA VAL A 64 0.38 -7.80 4.83
C VAL A 64 0.56 -7.35 3.38
N TRP A 65 1.82 -7.14 3.01
CA TRP A 65 2.22 -6.86 1.63
C TRP A 65 2.74 -8.15 1.00
N LEU A 66 2.08 -8.60 -0.05
CA LEU A 66 2.40 -9.85 -0.75
C LEU A 66 2.22 -9.65 -2.26
N ASP A 67 3.24 -9.97 -3.05
CA ASP A 67 3.22 -9.97 -4.51
C ASP A 67 2.66 -8.65 -5.11
N GLY A 68 3.12 -7.51 -4.60
CA GLY A 68 2.69 -6.20 -5.10
C GLY A 68 1.28 -5.78 -4.69
N THR A 69 0.68 -6.45 -3.71
CA THR A 69 -0.69 -6.24 -3.24
C THR A 69 -0.72 -6.07 -1.72
N LEU A 70 -1.46 -5.06 -1.24
CA LEU A 70 -1.77 -4.92 0.18
C LEU A 70 -3.03 -5.70 0.51
N TYR A 71 -2.93 -6.61 1.48
CA TYR A 71 -4.06 -7.36 2.03
C TYR A 71 -4.33 -6.90 3.44
N PHE A 72 -5.60 -6.63 3.77
CA PHE A 72 -6.02 -6.24 5.11
C PHE A 72 -7.44 -6.69 5.41
N GLY A 73 -7.71 -6.97 6.70
CA GLY A 73 -9.06 -7.22 7.21
C GLY A 73 -9.70 -5.94 7.74
N THR A 74 -10.96 -5.72 7.43
CA THR A 74 -11.73 -4.65 8.05
C THR A 74 -13.22 -4.98 8.04
N GLY A 75 -13.93 -4.51 9.07
CA GLY A 75 -15.38 -4.63 9.20
C GLY A 75 -16.05 -3.26 9.29
N SER A 76 -17.32 -3.28 9.72
CA SER A 76 -18.08 -2.07 10.05
C SER A 76 -18.17 -1.06 8.89
N LEU A 77 -17.99 0.22 9.22
CA LEU A 77 -18.16 1.32 8.28
C LEU A 77 -17.19 1.27 7.09
N ALA A 78 -15.93 0.86 7.32
CA ALA A 78 -14.96 0.78 6.23
C ALA A 78 -15.38 -0.28 5.19
N ALA A 79 -15.87 -1.45 5.64
CA ALA A 79 -16.37 -2.49 4.74
C ALA A 79 -17.61 -2.02 3.95
N GLN A 80 -18.55 -1.33 4.60
CA GLN A 80 -19.69 -0.73 3.93
C GLN A 80 -19.28 0.29 2.86
N ASN A 81 -18.31 1.15 3.18
CA ASN A 81 -17.78 2.13 2.24
C ASN A 81 -17.16 1.44 1.02
N LEU A 82 -16.33 0.42 1.23
CA LEU A 82 -15.66 -0.31 0.16
C LEU A 82 -16.63 -1.10 -0.73
N THR A 83 -17.72 -1.61 -0.17
CA THR A 83 -18.80 -2.23 -0.95
C THR A 83 -19.47 -1.23 -1.89
N ALA A 84 -19.73 -0.02 -1.40
CA ALA A 84 -20.38 1.03 -2.19
C ALA A 84 -19.41 1.75 -3.14
N ARG A 85 -18.17 1.99 -2.68
CA ARG A 85 -17.13 2.75 -3.38
C ARG A 85 -15.77 2.11 -3.12
N PRO A 86 -15.30 1.21 -3.98
CA PRO A 86 -14.08 0.43 -3.74
C PRO A 86 -12.78 1.22 -3.90
N ALA A 87 -12.83 2.48 -4.37
CA ALA A 87 -11.66 3.34 -4.42
C ALA A 87 -11.12 3.61 -3.01
N ILE A 88 -9.81 3.47 -2.85
CA ILE A 88 -9.15 3.52 -1.56
C ILE A 88 -7.77 4.19 -1.67
N THR A 89 -7.41 4.90 -0.63
CA THR A 89 -6.01 5.27 -0.35
C THR A 89 -5.54 4.49 0.86
N ALA A 90 -4.32 3.95 0.79
CA ALA A 90 -3.63 3.40 1.94
C ALA A 90 -2.28 4.09 2.11
N HIS A 91 -1.85 4.34 3.34
CA HIS A 91 -0.55 4.96 3.60
C HIS A 91 0.09 4.42 4.88
N LEU A 92 1.40 4.61 5.01
CA LEU A 92 2.13 4.33 6.23
C LEU A 92 2.06 5.51 7.21
N GLU A 93 2.49 5.29 8.44
CA GLU A 93 2.36 6.27 9.54
C GLU A 93 3.41 7.38 9.49
N SER A 94 4.59 7.09 8.92
CA SER A 94 5.72 8.04 8.93
C SER A 94 5.42 9.27 8.08
N GLY A 95 5.67 10.45 8.64
CA GLY A 95 5.67 11.72 7.92
C GLY A 95 6.99 12.04 7.24
N SER A 96 8.09 11.39 7.65
CA SER A 96 9.45 11.59 7.09
C SER A 96 9.87 10.51 6.10
N GLU A 97 9.28 9.33 6.17
CA GLU A 97 9.42 8.25 5.18
C GLU A 97 8.04 7.88 4.62
N VAL A 98 7.55 8.71 3.73
CA VAL A 98 6.16 8.64 3.29
C VAL A 98 5.97 7.61 2.19
N VAL A 99 4.95 6.78 2.34
CA VAL A 99 4.43 5.86 1.31
C VAL A 99 2.91 5.98 1.28
N ILE A 100 2.37 6.29 0.10
CA ILE A 100 0.94 6.41 -0.16
C ILE A 100 0.60 5.54 -1.37
N LEU A 101 -0.42 4.73 -1.26
CA LEU A 101 -0.96 3.87 -2.32
C LEU A 101 -2.38 4.33 -2.68
N GLU A 102 -2.67 4.47 -3.96
CA GLU A 102 -4.02 4.68 -4.47
C GLU A 102 -4.43 3.49 -5.34
N GLY A 103 -5.60 2.93 -5.09
CA GLY A 103 -6.08 1.75 -5.81
C GLY A 103 -7.57 1.50 -5.64
N VAL A 104 -7.94 0.28 -5.94
CA VAL A 104 -9.29 -0.25 -5.75
C VAL A 104 -9.18 -1.46 -4.83
N ALA A 105 -10.04 -1.52 -3.83
CA ALA A 105 -10.15 -2.66 -2.93
C ALA A 105 -11.09 -3.71 -3.53
N GLU A 106 -10.64 -4.97 -3.51
CA GLU A 106 -11.40 -6.12 -3.97
C GLU A 106 -11.49 -7.14 -2.84
N LEU A 107 -12.63 -7.79 -2.68
CA LEU A 107 -12.79 -8.88 -1.71
C LEU A 107 -11.89 -10.05 -2.08
N VAL A 108 -11.15 -10.58 -1.11
CA VAL A 108 -10.31 -11.76 -1.31
C VAL A 108 -11.18 -13.01 -1.22
N SER A 109 -11.26 -13.78 -2.31
CA SER A 109 -12.03 -15.01 -2.41
C SER A 109 -11.22 -16.21 -2.91
N ASP A 110 -10.09 -15.98 -3.57
CA ASP A 110 -9.22 -17.05 -4.05
C ASP A 110 -8.57 -17.78 -2.87
N ARG A 111 -8.79 -19.10 -2.80
CA ARG A 111 -8.34 -19.94 -1.69
C ARG A 111 -6.83 -19.96 -1.52
N ALA A 112 -6.08 -20.06 -2.60
CA ALA A 112 -4.62 -20.09 -2.53
C ALA A 112 -4.06 -18.75 -2.05
N VAL A 113 -4.66 -17.64 -2.47
CA VAL A 113 -4.33 -16.30 -1.97
C VAL A 113 -4.65 -16.17 -0.49
N VAL A 114 -5.83 -16.65 -0.05
CA VAL A 114 -6.23 -16.63 1.37
C VAL A 114 -5.24 -17.42 2.22
N GLU A 115 -4.87 -18.63 1.81
CA GLU A 115 -3.92 -19.47 2.55
C GLU A 115 -2.56 -18.78 2.72
N ARG A 116 -2.02 -18.19 1.65
CA ARG A 116 -0.74 -17.45 1.69
C ARG A 116 -0.83 -16.17 2.54
N MET A 117 -1.89 -15.41 2.37
CA MET A 117 -2.15 -14.18 3.15
C MET A 117 -2.23 -14.50 4.64
N VAL A 118 -3.01 -15.52 5.03
CA VAL A 118 -3.19 -15.95 6.43
C VAL A 118 -1.88 -16.41 7.03
N SER A 119 -1.06 -17.16 6.29
CA SER A 119 0.27 -17.57 6.75
C SER A 119 1.13 -16.35 7.12
N LEU A 120 1.16 -15.33 6.27
CA LEU A 120 1.90 -14.09 6.55
C LEU A 120 1.31 -13.29 7.71
N TYR A 121 -0.02 -13.26 7.86
CA TYR A 121 -0.67 -12.63 9.01
C TYR A 121 -0.27 -13.30 10.31
N ASN A 122 -0.34 -14.62 10.36
CA ASN A 122 0.00 -15.41 11.55
C ASN A 122 1.46 -15.20 11.94
N GLU A 123 2.38 -15.22 10.98
CA GLU A 123 3.79 -14.94 11.22
C GLU A 123 4.00 -13.51 11.75
N LYS A 124 3.45 -12.51 11.06
CA LYS A 124 3.70 -11.09 11.34
C LYS A 124 3.10 -10.61 12.66
N TYR A 125 1.90 -11.08 12.99
CA TYR A 125 1.12 -10.61 14.15
C TYR A 125 1.08 -11.60 15.30
N HIS A 126 1.70 -12.78 15.13
CA HIS A 126 1.65 -13.89 16.10
C HIS A 126 0.20 -14.30 16.39
N TRP A 127 -0.61 -14.38 15.33
CA TRP A 127 -1.98 -14.83 15.38
C TRP A 127 -2.10 -16.31 14.98
N ASN A 128 -3.30 -16.85 15.13
CA ASN A 128 -3.66 -18.20 14.69
C ASN A 128 -4.98 -18.15 13.91
N LEU A 129 -4.97 -17.40 12.81
CA LEU A 129 -6.11 -17.36 11.89
C LEU A 129 -6.23 -18.69 11.16
N ASP A 130 -7.47 -19.18 11.04
CA ASP A 130 -7.80 -20.31 10.17
C ASP A 130 -8.21 -19.78 8.79
N PRO A 131 -7.51 -20.17 7.70
CA PRO A 131 -7.87 -19.73 6.35
C PRO A 131 -9.26 -20.21 5.90
N LYS A 132 -9.83 -21.23 6.55
CA LYS A 132 -11.19 -21.72 6.29
C LYS A 132 -12.27 -20.93 7.02
N GLN A 133 -11.91 -20.18 8.07
CA GLN A 133 -12.84 -19.47 8.93
C GLN A 133 -12.29 -18.09 9.30
N LEU A 134 -12.29 -17.18 8.33
CA LEU A 134 -11.84 -15.81 8.57
C LEU A 134 -12.85 -15.06 9.46
N PRO A 135 -12.38 -14.19 10.38
CA PRO A 135 -13.23 -13.46 11.32
C PRO A 135 -14.04 -12.33 10.67
N GLY A 136 -13.83 -12.08 9.38
CA GLY A 136 -14.52 -11.04 8.61
C GLY A 136 -13.95 -10.90 7.20
N PRO A 137 -14.41 -9.91 6.45
CA PRO A 137 -13.93 -9.70 5.08
C PRO A 137 -12.49 -9.22 5.05
N PHE A 138 -11.73 -9.79 4.13
CA PHE A 138 -10.39 -9.34 3.76
C PHE A 138 -10.43 -8.72 2.36
N TYR A 139 -9.65 -7.69 2.18
CA TYR A 139 -9.55 -6.93 0.94
C TYR A 139 -8.13 -6.97 0.41
N ALA A 140 -8.02 -7.02 -0.92
CA ALA A 140 -6.79 -6.86 -1.68
C ALA A 140 -6.78 -5.49 -2.34
N VAL A 141 -5.69 -4.75 -2.25
CA VAL A 141 -5.48 -3.48 -2.94
C VAL A 141 -4.23 -3.58 -3.80
N ARG A 142 -4.44 -3.65 -5.11
CA ARG A 142 -3.36 -3.47 -6.08
C ARG A 142 -3.23 -1.99 -6.38
N PRO A 143 -2.06 -1.39 -6.16
CA PRO A 143 -1.88 0.02 -6.46
C PRO A 143 -2.07 0.30 -7.94
N LYS A 144 -2.82 1.37 -8.25
CA LYS A 144 -2.85 2.00 -9.58
C LYS A 144 -1.86 3.15 -9.65
N LYS A 145 -1.65 3.79 -8.51
CA LYS A 145 -0.60 4.80 -8.30
C LYS A 145 -0.01 4.63 -6.90
N ALA A 146 1.23 5.06 -6.77
CA ALA A 146 1.87 5.23 -5.48
C ALA A 146 2.66 6.54 -5.46
N PHE A 147 2.86 7.06 -4.26
CA PHE A 147 3.70 8.21 -3.98
C PHE A 147 4.62 7.88 -2.81
N GLY A 148 5.82 8.43 -2.84
CA GLY A 148 6.75 8.29 -1.73
C GLY A 148 7.82 9.37 -1.77
N TRP A 149 8.31 9.71 -0.60
CA TRP A 149 9.48 10.57 -0.39
C TRP A 149 10.07 10.29 0.98
N SER A 150 11.31 10.71 1.16
CA SER A 150 11.96 10.68 2.47
C SER A 150 12.80 11.93 2.69
N PHE A 151 12.91 12.35 3.94
CA PHE A 151 13.79 13.43 4.36
C PHE A 151 14.21 13.20 5.82
N GLU A 152 15.36 13.76 6.18
CA GLU A 152 15.79 13.86 7.57
C GLU A 152 15.22 15.15 8.15
N GLU A 153 14.55 15.07 9.30
CA GLU A 153 13.93 16.26 9.94
C GLU A 153 14.95 17.35 10.26
N SER A 154 16.17 16.95 10.59
CA SER A 154 17.31 17.86 10.84
C SER A 154 17.77 18.61 9.60
N GLU A 155 17.45 18.13 8.39
CA GLU A 155 17.84 18.73 7.12
C GLU A 155 16.78 19.68 6.54
N VAL A 156 15.62 19.80 7.21
CA VAL A 156 14.56 20.69 6.75
C VAL A 156 14.88 22.13 7.12
N THR A 157 15.32 22.90 6.14
CA THR A 157 15.49 24.35 6.23
C THR A 157 14.56 25.04 5.25
N PRO A 158 14.34 26.36 5.34
CA PRO A 158 13.54 27.11 4.36
C PRO A 158 14.04 26.95 2.90
N GLU A 159 15.33 26.68 2.73
CA GLU A 159 15.97 26.46 1.44
C GLU A 159 16.08 24.99 1.08
N SER A 160 15.77 24.07 2.01
CA SER A 160 15.95 22.64 1.81
C SER A 160 14.96 22.07 0.82
N THR A 161 15.41 21.06 0.10
CA THR A 161 14.62 20.30 -0.86
C THR A 161 13.96 19.09 -0.19
N ALA A 162 13.18 19.30 0.90
CA ALA A 162 12.52 18.22 1.65
C ALA A 162 11.79 17.19 0.77
N PHE A 163 11.39 17.58 -0.44
CA PHE A 163 10.75 16.71 -1.41
C PHE A 163 11.63 16.39 -2.62
N GLY A 164 12.95 16.53 -2.50
CA GLY A 164 13.90 16.37 -3.61
C GLY A 164 13.87 14.98 -4.26
N ASN A 165 13.53 13.94 -3.51
CA ASN A 165 13.37 12.57 -3.97
C ASN A 165 11.91 12.14 -4.15
N ALA A 166 10.95 13.06 -4.05
CA ALA A 166 9.53 12.71 -4.20
C ALA A 166 9.27 12.02 -5.53
N THR A 167 8.66 10.84 -5.44
CA THR A 167 8.44 9.97 -6.58
C THR A 167 6.99 9.54 -6.66
N ARG A 168 6.47 9.53 -7.87
CA ARG A 168 5.17 8.96 -8.22
C ARG A 168 5.37 7.76 -9.12
N TRP A 169 4.76 6.64 -8.76
CA TRP A 169 4.70 5.44 -9.59
C TRP A 169 3.31 5.28 -10.19
N ARG A 170 3.26 4.74 -11.40
CA ARG A 170 2.03 4.36 -12.09
C ARG A 170 2.14 2.90 -12.50
N PHE A 171 1.10 2.14 -12.21
CA PHE A 171 0.97 0.73 -12.57
C PHE A 171 0.05 0.63 -13.80
N ARG A 172 0.37 -0.28 -14.66
CA ARG A 172 -0.43 -0.59 -15.86
C ARG A 172 -1.49 -1.62 -15.56
#